data_ed0def6bc1dc89c10027bd6da2cbf176
#
_entry.id   ed0def6bc1dc89c10027bd6da2cbf176
#
_cell.length_a   1.000
_cell.length_b   1.000
_cell.length_c   1.000
_cell.angle_alpha   90.00
_cell.angle_beta   90.00
_cell.angle_gamma   90.00
#
_symmetry.space_group_name_H-M   'P 1'
#
loop_
_entity.id
_entity.type
_entity.pdbx_description
1 polymer ?
#
loop_
_entity_poly.entity_id
_entity_poly.type
_entity_poly.pdbx_seq_one_letter_code
_entity_poly.pdbx_strand_id
1 'polypeptide(L)'
;GSYFLASNKGEIVILGLDTDAVFYGITSLKHIFNQMDGTTIRNFEMRDYADVNIRGFIEGYYGLPWSNEDRMSLMRFGGDYKMTSYIFAPKDDEYHKGKWRDLYPEEELAKIKEMVKVGNDSKCRFVWTAHPFMGGFNQAQADQEIQALLRKFDQLYDAGVRQFGVLGDDVGSLPRTIVINMMTKVSEWAKKKGDVYDTVFCPAGYNHSWQSGGTGGNYAELNEYDKGFPEDIKIFWTGEAVCKPIEQVTLDHF
;
A
#
# COMPACT_ATOMS: atom_id res chain seq x y z
N GLY A 1 11.14 -10.99 -0.23
CA GLY A 1 12.27 -11.12 -0.99
C GLY A 1 13.61 -11.04 -0.29
N SER A 2 14.13 -12.18 0.24
CA SER A 2 15.51 -12.23 0.74
C SER A 2 16.49 -12.55 -0.41
N TYR A 3 17.68 -11.97 -0.35
CA TYR A 3 18.73 -12.23 -1.33
C TYR A 3 20.11 -12.34 -0.70
N PHE A 4 21.00 -12.98 -1.46
CA PHE A 4 22.43 -13.03 -1.21
C PHE A 4 23.15 -12.30 -2.34
N LEU A 5 24.12 -11.47 -2.00
CA LEU A 5 24.98 -10.76 -2.96
C LEU A 5 26.44 -10.91 -2.52
N ALA A 6 27.28 -11.35 -3.42
CA ALA A 6 28.70 -11.49 -3.16
C ALA A 6 29.56 -10.99 -4.32
N SER A 7 30.75 -10.51 -4.00
CA SER A 7 31.85 -10.29 -4.94
C SER A 7 33.07 -11.10 -4.48
N ASN A 8 33.58 -11.97 -5.33
CA ASN A 8 34.74 -12.81 -5.05
C ASN A 8 35.53 -13.09 -6.31
N LYS A 9 36.87 -12.86 -6.29
CA LYS A 9 37.80 -13.16 -7.37
C LYS A 9 37.37 -12.69 -8.76
N GLY A 10 36.77 -11.50 -8.84
CA GLY A 10 36.32 -10.89 -10.10
C GLY A 10 34.92 -11.33 -10.57
N GLU A 11 34.23 -12.15 -9.79
CA GLU A 11 32.85 -12.56 -10.04
C GLU A 11 31.90 -11.87 -9.09
N ILE A 12 30.70 -11.53 -9.56
CA ILE A 12 29.59 -11.01 -8.76
C ILE A 12 28.42 -11.99 -8.89
N VAL A 13 27.91 -12.43 -7.75
CA VAL A 13 26.78 -13.36 -7.67
C VAL A 13 25.63 -12.73 -6.90
N ILE A 14 24.43 -12.80 -7.48
CA ILE A 14 23.17 -12.43 -6.84
C ILE A 14 22.24 -13.64 -6.85
N LEU A 15 21.81 -14.08 -5.68
CA LEU A 15 20.83 -15.15 -5.51
C LEU A 15 19.63 -14.59 -4.76
N GLY A 16 18.48 -14.54 -5.41
CA GLY A 16 17.22 -14.10 -4.80
C GLY A 16 16.25 -15.26 -4.60
N LEU A 17 15.44 -15.18 -3.55
CA LEU A 17 14.38 -16.15 -3.30
C LEU A 17 13.30 -16.10 -4.41
N ASP A 18 13.10 -14.91 -4.97
CA ASP A 18 12.15 -14.61 -6.03
C ASP A 18 12.70 -13.50 -6.96
N THR A 19 11.94 -13.09 -7.96
CA THR A 19 12.36 -12.04 -8.91
C THR A 19 12.50 -10.68 -8.27
N ASP A 20 11.68 -10.37 -7.25
CA ASP A 20 11.77 -9.11 -6.51
C ASP A 20 13.05 -9.08 -5.66
N ALA A 21 13.41 -10.19 -5.04
CA ALA A 21 14.65 -10.35 -4.30
C ALA A 21 15.89 -10.14 -5.18
N VAL A 22 15.89 -10.70 -6.41
CA VAL A 22 16.96 -10.46 -7.38
C VAL A 22 17.05 -8.97 -7.75
N PHE A 23 15.91 -8.32 -7.99
CA PHE A 23 15.86 -6.87 -8.24
C PHE A 23 16.47 -6.06 -7.07
N TYR A 24 16.15 -6.41 -5.82
CA TYR A 24 16.73 -5.76 -4.64
C TYR A 24 18.24 -6.02 -4.51
N GLY A 25 18.71 -7.19 -4.89
CA GLY A 25 20.14 -7.49 -4.98
C GLY A 25 20.86 -6.63 -6.01
N ILE A 26 20.25 -6.44 -7.19
CA ILE A 26 20.76 -5.53 -8.23
C ILE A 26 20.76 -4.09 -7.74
N THR A 27 19.69 -3.67 -7.07
CA THR A 27 19.59 -2.33 -6.46
C THR A 27 20.72 -2.09 -5.46
N SER A 28 21.01 -3.05 -4.58
CA SER A 28 22.14 -2.95 -3.65
C SER A 28 23.49 -2.88 -4.37
N LEU A 29 23.69 -3.67 -5.41
CA LEU A 29 24.89 -3.60 -6.23
C LEU A 29 25.04 -2.22 -6.91
N LYS A 30 23.96 -1.65 -7.43
CA LYS A 30 23.94 -0.28 -7.96
C LYS A 30 24.40 0.73 -6.91
N HIS A 31 23.91 0.63 -5.67
CA HIS A 31 24.33 1.50 -4.58
C HIS A 31 25.81 1.31 -4.21
N ILE A 32 26.32 0.09 -4.24
CA ILE A 32 27.76 -0.19 -4.04
C ILE A 32 28.58 0.50 -5.13
N PHE A 33 28.21 0.34 -6.40
CA PHE A 33 28.91 0.98 -7.52
C PHE A 33 28.88 2.52 -7.43
N ASN A 34 27.76 3.11 -7.03
CA ASN A 34 27.63 4.56 -6.86
C ASN A 34 28.53 5.14 -5.75
N GLN A 35 29.00 4.29 -4.83
CA GLN A 35 29.86 4.67 -3.71
C GLN A 35 31.35 4.31 -3.94
N MET A 36 31.66 3.67 -5.07
CA MET A 36 33.04 3.28 -5.38
C MET A 36 33.85 4.50 -5.80
N ASP A 37 35.06 4.56 -5.27
CA ASP A 37 36.11 5.46 -5.75
C ASP A 37 37.05 4.64 -6.67
N GLY A 38 36.85 4.79 -7.98
CA GLY A 38 37.55 4.03 -9.00
C GLY A 38 36.79 2.78 -9.46
N THR A 39 37.51 1.81 -10.06
CA THR A 39 36.91 0.64 -10.78
C THR A 39 37.09 -0.69 -10.06
N THR A 40 37.63 -0.68 -8.84
CA THR A 40 37.93 -1.91 -8.09
C THR A 40 36.88 -2.15 -7.00
N ILE A 41 36.19 -3.27 -7.11
CA ILE A 41 35.29 -3.75 -6.06
C ILE A 41 36.05 -4.72 -5.13
N ARG A 42 35.87 -4.56 -3.82
CA ARG A 42 36.43 -5.49 -2.82
C ARG A 42 35.63 -6.79 -2.79
N ASN A 43 36.24 -7.88 -2.38
CA ASN A 43 35.51 -9.09 -2.05
C ASN A 43 34.61 -8.84 -0.83
N PHE A 44 33.35 -9.23 -0.92
CA PHE A 44 32.38 -9.14 0.17
C PHE A 44 31.29 -10.20 0.02
N GLU A 45 30.58 -10.46 1.08
CA GLU A 45 29.34 -11.22 1.11
C GLU A 45 28.29 -10.44 1.92
N MET A 46 27.05 -10.46 1.42
CA MET A 46 25.92 -9.79 2.05
C MET A 46 24.68 -10.67 1.94
N ARG A 47 23.91 -10.73 3.03
CA ARG A 47 22.56 -11.27 3.04
C ARG A 47 21.63 -10.16 3.52
N ASP A 48 20.52 -9.99 2.84
CA ASP A 48 19.56 -8.95 3.15
C ASP A 48 18.13 -9.45 2.95
N TYR A 49 17.23 -8.94 3.76
CA TYR A 49 15.81 -9.25 3.69
C TYR A 49 15.02 -8.07 4.29
N ALA A 50 13.74 -8.02 3.99
CA ALA A 50 12.86 -6.99 4.53
C ALA A 50 12.10 -7.52 5.74
N ASP A 51 12.17 -6.80 6.87
CA ASP A 51 11.39 -7.12 8.07
C ASP A 51 9.90 -6.75 7.88
N VAL A 52 9.62 -5.78 6.99
CA VAL A 52 8.27 -5.27 6.71
C VAL A 52 7.96 -5.42 5.23
N ASN A 53 6.83 -6.04 4.90
CA ASN A 53 6.46 -6.33 3.50
C ASN A 53 5.93 -5.11 2.75
N ILE A 54 5.21 -4.20 3.41
CA ILE A 54 4.65 -2.98 2.81
C ILE A 54 5.52 -1.80 3.27
N ARG A 55 6.25 -1.21 2.32
CA ARG A 55 7.12 -0.04 2.51
C ARG A 55 6.89 0.91 1.37
N GLY A 56 6.69 2.20 1.64
CA GLY A 56 6.46 3.11 0.53
C GLY A 56 5.87 4.45 0.90
N PHE A 57 5.09 4.96 -0.02
CA PHE A 57 4.52 6.30 0.03
C PHE A 57 3.01 6.23 -0.04
N ILE A 58 2.33 7.20 0.56
CA ILE A 58 0.90 7.43 0.37
C ILE A 58 0.66 8.87 -0.10
N GLU A 59 -0.06 9.03 -1.22
CA GLU A 59 -0.62 10.31 -1.66
C GLU A 59 -2.01 10.47 -1.06
N GLY A 60 -2.09 10.82 0.23
CA GLY A 60 -3.33 10.84 1.01
C GLY A 60 -3.71 12.22 1.54
N TYR A 61 -3.40 13.29 0.82
CA TYR A 61 -3.66 14.67 1.24
C TYR A 61 -4.77 15.34 0.41
N TYR A 62 -5.24 16.48 0.93
CA TYR A 62 -6.17 17.38 0.24
C TYR A 62 -5.41 18.40 -0.60
N GLY A 63 -6.05 18.91 -1.65
CA GLY A 63 -5.51 19.89 -2.56
C GLY A 63 -5.12 19.28 -3.90
N LEU A 64 -4.29 20.00 -4.65
CA LEU A 64 -3.94 19.61 -6.00
C LEU A 64 -3.20 18.26 -6.02
N PRO A 65 -3.76 17.22 -6.65
CA PRO A 65 -3.07 15.93 -6.77
C PRO A 65 -1.76 16.06 -7.55
N TRP A 66 -0.81 15.19 -7.28
CA TRP A 66 0.42 15.11 -8.07
C TRP A 66 0.11 14.75 -9.53
N SER A 67 0.98 15.16 -10.44
CA SER A 67 0.90 14.70 -11.82
C SER A 67 1.22 13.20 -11.93
N ASN A 68 0.72 12.56 -12.99
CA ASN A 68 1.06 11.14 -13.22
C ASN A 68 2.57 10.94 -13.43
N GLU A 69 3.25 11.94 -13.99
CA GLU A 69 4.71 11.90 -14.17
C GLU A 69 5.44 11.95 -12.82
N ASP A 70 5.01 12.80 -11.89
CA ASP A 70 5.57 12.86 -10.53
C ASP A 70 5.33 11.54 -9.78
N ARG A 71 4.13 10.95 -9.90
CA ARG A 71 3.81 9.64 -9.35
C ARG A 71 4.72 8.54 -9.88
N MET A 72 4.91 8.51 -11.20
CA MET A 72 5.81 7.54 -11.85
C MET A 72 7.27 7.77 -11.46
N SER A 73 7.70 9.02 -11.35
CA SER A 73 9.03 9.39 -10.86
C SER A 73 9.24 8.90 -9.42
N LEU A 74 8.26 9.10 -8.54
CA LEU A 74 8.32 8.64 -7.15
C LEU A 74 8.34 7.11 -7.05
N MET A 75 7.61 6.39 -7.91
CA MET A 75 7.69 4.92 -7.95
C MET A 75 9.06 4.42 -8.39
N ARG A 76 9.69 5.06 -9.40
CA ARG A 76 11.07 4.73 -9.80
C ARG A 76 12.06 4.98 -8.67
N PHE A 77 11.95 6.14 -8.02
CA PHE A 77 12.73 6.46 -6.83
C PHE A 77 12.51 5.40 -5.72
N GLY A 78 11.25 5.03 -5.47
CA GLY A 78 10.92 3.98 -4.51
C GLY A 78 11.63 2.66 -4.82
N GLY A 79 11.67 2.24 -6.09
CA GLY A 79 12.40 1.05 -6.53
C GLY A 79 13.90 1.12 -6.24
N ASP A 80 14.52 2.27 -6.43
CA ASP A 80 15.94 2.51 -6.11
C ASP A 80 16.24 2.42 -4.59
N TYR A 81 15.22 2.45 -3.73
CA TYR A 81 15.33 2.33 -2.28
C TYR A 81 14.55 1.14 -1.70
N LYS A 82 14.21 0.16 -2.54
CA LYS A 82 13.52 -1.09 -2.16
C LYS A 82 12.15 -0.85 -1.49
N MET A 83 11.49 0.26 -1.84
CA MET A 83 10.09 0.46 -1.50
C MET A 83 9.22 -0.46 -2.34
N THR A 84 8.08 -0.88 -1.78
CA THR A 84 7.20 -1.88 -2.41
C THR A 84 5.88 -1.30 -2.90
N SER A 85 5.50 -0.12 -2.41
CA SER A 85 4.15 0.38 -2.61
C SER A 85 4.11 1.91 -2.75
N TYR A 86 3.43 2.37 -3.79
CA TYR A 86 2.94 3.72 -3.91
C TYR A 86 1.41 3.68 -3.77
N ILE A 87 0.87 4.26 -2.70
CA ILE A 87 -0.55 4.19 -2.38
C ILE A 87 -1.24 5.43 -2.91
N PHE A 88 -2.09 5.21 -3.92
CA PHE A 88 -2.89 6.24 -4.58
C PHE A 88 -4.16 6.49 -3.78
N ALA A 89 -4.21 7.61 -3.08
CA ALA A 89 -5.31 8.02 -2.21
C ALA A 89 -5.57 9.54 -2.23
N PRO A 90 -5.43 10.25 -3.36
CA PRO A 90 -5.60 11.71 -3.38
C PRO A 90 -7.06 12.08 -3.07
N LYS A 91 -7.27 12.86 -2.01
CA LYS A 91 -8.62 13.21 -1.50
C LYS A 91 -9.48 13.99 -2.48
N ASP A 92 -8.86 14.67 -3.45
CA ASP A 92 -9.55 15.44 -4.50
C ASP A 92 -9.64 14.70 -5.84
N ASP A 93 -9.24 13.42 -5.90
CA ASP A 93 -9.55 12.56 -7.04
C ASP A 93 -11.01 12.07 -6.97
N GLU A 94 -11.75 12.32 -8.07
CA GLU A 94 -13.17 11.97 -8.12
C GLU A 94 -13.42 10.45 -8.02
N TYR A 95 -12.59 9.63 -8.67
CA TYR A 95 -12.79 8.18 -8.75
C TYR A 95 -12.33 7.46 -7.49
N HIS A 96 -11.48 8.10 -6.69
CA HIS A 96 -11.11 7.61 -5.36
C HIS A 96 -12.26 7.80 -4.35
N LYS A 97 -13.02 8.91 -4.43
CA LYS A 97 -14.02 9.35 -3.46
C LYS A 97 -15.42 9.48 -4.05
N GLY A 98 -15.72 10.59 -4.72
CA GLY A 98 -17.08 10.93 -5.15
C GLY A 98 -17.70 9.95 -6.15
N LYS A 99 -16.93 9.50 -7.11
CA LYS A 99 -17.30 8.53 -8.17
C LYS A 99 -16.69 7.15 -7.93
N TRP A 100 -16.47 6.76 -6.68
CA TRP A 100 -15.83 5.48 -6.37
C TRP A 100 -16.60 4.26 -6.91
N ARG A 101 -17.91 4.37 -7.14
CA ARG A 101 -18.75 3.33 -7.75
C ARG A 101 -18.59 3.23 -9.26
N ASP A 102 -18.22 4.35 -9.90
CA ASP A 102 -18.16 4.46 -11.36
C ASP A 102 -16.88 3.82 -11.87
N LEU A 103 -16.99 3.09 -12.95
CA LEU A 103 -15.82 2.58 -13.65
C LEU A 103 -15.05 3.74 -14.31
N TYR A 104 -13.74 3.59 -14.40
CA TYR A 104 -12.93 4.56 -15.13
C TYR A 104 -13.27 4.55 -16.62
N PRO A 105 -13.41 5.73 -17.26
CA PRO A 105 -13.42 5.83 -18.72
C PRO A 105 -12.09 5.30 -19.30
N GLU A 106 -12.10 4.88 -20.55
CA GLU A 106 -10.94 4.25 -21.20
C GLU A 106 -9.69 5.16 -21.18
N GLU A 107 -9.87 6.46 -21.41
CA GLU A 107 -8.78 7.44 -21.38
C GLU A 107 -8.10 7.53 -20.00
N GLU A 108 -8.88 7.59 -18.92
CA GLU A 108 -8.34 7.63 -17.55
C GLU A 108 -7.75 6.27 -17.14
N LEU A 109 -8.38 5.17 -17.58
CA LEU A 109 -7.87 3.83 -17.36
C LEU A 109 -6.51 3.60 -18.05
N ALA A 110 -6.30 4.20 -19.22
CA ALA A 110 -5.02 4.15 -19.93
C ALA A 110 -3.89 4.81 -19.11
N LYS A 111 -4.18 5.94 -18.46
CA LYS A 111 -3.21 6.62 -17.56
C LYS A 111 -2.87 5.74 -16.34
N ILE A 112 -3.86 5.06 -15.78
CA ILE A 112 -3.64 4.10 -14.68
C ILE A 112 -2.77 2.94 -15.15
N LYS A 113 -3.02 2.37 -16.33
CA LYS A 113 -2.19 1.28 -16.89
C LYS A 113 -0.73 1.68 -17.04
N GLU A 114 -0.47 2.92 -17.44
CA GLU A 114 0.91 3.44 -17.54
C GLU A 114 1.58 3.50 -16.17
N MET A 115 0.91 4.05 -15.15
CA MET A 115 1.42 4.09 -13.77
C MET A 115 1.65 2.68 -13.22
N VAL A 116 0.72 1.75 -13.45
CA VAL A 116 0.84 0.35 -13.04
C VAL A 116 2.07 -0.30 -13.67
N LYS A 117 2.30 -0.06 -14.97
CA LYS A 117 3.48 -0.58 -15.65
C LYS A 117 4.78 -0.09 -15.01
N VAL A 118 4.87 1.22 -14.74
CA VAL A 118 6.06 1.80 -14.09
C VAL A 118 6.24 1.24 -12.67
N GLY A 119 5.16 1.10 -11.90
CA GLY A 119 5.19 0.51 -10.57
C GLY A 119 5.68 -0.94 -10.58
N ASN A 120 5.23 -1.74 -11.54
CA ASN A 120 5.67 -3.13 -11.69
C ASN A 120 7.14 -3.24 -12.13
N ASP A 121 7.57 -2.39 -13.07
CA ASP A 121 8.96 -2.36 -13.56
C ASP A 121 9.93 -1.92 -12.45
N SER A 122 9.53 -1.00 -11.58
CA SER A 122 10.34 -0.49 -10.46
C SER A 122 10.17 -1.26 -9.15
N LYS A 123 9.30 -2.28 -9.09
CA LYS A 123 8.94 -3.03 -7.88
C LYS A 123 8.35 -2.17 -6.74
N CYS A 124 8.03 -0.91 -7.02
CA CYS A 124 7.24 -0.02 -6.16
C CYS A 124 5.82 0.06 -6.73
N ARG A 125 4.99 -0.92 -6.39
CA ARG A 125 3.68 -1.14 -7.00
C ARG A 125 2.74 0.04 -6.83
N PHE A 126 1.95 0.31 -7.87
CA PHE A 126 0.80 1.19 -7.79
C PHE A 126 -0.32 0.49 -7.01
N VAL A 127 -0.66 1.02 -5.84
CA VAL A 127 -1.75 0.55 -4.98
C VAL A 127 -2.94 1.48 -5.15
N TRP A 128 -4.04 0.97 -5.64
CA TRP A 128 -5.25 1.78 -5.79
C TRP A 128 -6.14 1.67 -4.56
N THR A 129 -6.67 2.81 -4.08
CA THR A 129 -7.57 2.82 -2.93
C THR A 129 -8.89 3.49 -3.25
N ALA A 130 -9.96 3.11 -2.55
CA ALA A 130 -11.25 3.77 -2.54
C ALA A 130 -11.54 4.39 -1.17
N HIS A 131 -12.25 5.52 -1.15
CA HIS A 131 -12.79 6.11 0.07
C HIS A 131 -14.33 6.14 0.02
N PRO A 132 -15.00 4.97 0.10
CA PRO A 132 -16.45 4.89 -0.08
C PRO A 132 -17.23 5.65 1.01
N PHE A 133 -16.73 5.68 2.22
CA PHE A 133 -17.42 6.28 3.37
C PHE A 133 -17.51 7.82 3.28
N MET A 134 -16.49 8.47 2.74
CA MET A 134 -16.54 9.90 2.41
C MET A 134 -17.32 10.14 1.10
N GLY A 135 -17.42 9.15 0.23
CA GLY A 135 -18.17 9.16 -1.04
C GLY A 135 -19.65 8.79 -0.92
N GLY A 136 -20.25 8.89 0.27
CA GLY A 136 -21.68 8.68 0.49
C GLY A 136 -22.09 7.20 0.46
N PHE A 137 -21.39 6.35 1.19
CA PHE A 137 -21.73 4.94 1.35
C PHE A 137 -23.14 4.75 1.94
N ASN A 138 -23.98 3.99 1.25
CA ASN A 138 -25.35 3.70 1.71
C ASN A 138 -25.38 2.43 2.57
N GLN A 139 -25.40 2.60 3.89
CA GLN A 139 -25.40 1.48 4.83
C GLN A 139 -26.61 0.55 4.68
N ALA A 140 -27.78 1.08 4.29
CA ALA A 140 -28.98 0.26 4.06
C ALA A 140 -28.88 -0.65 2.83
N GLN A 141 -27.93 -0.38 1.96
CA GLN A 141 -27.64 -1.15 0.73
C GLN A 141 -26.21 -1.68 0.71
N ALA A 142 -25.65 -2.00 1.89
CA ALA A 142 -24.25 -2.35 2.06
C ALA A 142 -23.76 -3.43 1.07
N ASP A 143 -24.53 -4.47 0.85
CA ASP A 143 -24.13 -5.55 -0.08
C ASP A 143 -24.02 -5.04 -1.54
N GLN A 144 -24.91 -4.14 -1.96
CA GLN A 144 -24.84 -3.55 -3.30
C GLN A 144 -23.64 -2.61 -3.44
N GLU A 145 -23.34 -1.85 -2.38
CA GLU A 145 -22.17 -0.98 -2.30
C GLU A 145 -20.87 -1.78 -2.38
N ILE A 146 -20.78 -2.88 -1.63
CA ILE A 146 -19.63 -3.80 -1.68
C ILE A 146 -19.47 -4.39 -3.08
N GLN A 147 -20.57 -4.80 -3.74
CA GLN A 147 -20.52 -5.29 -5.12
C GLN A 147 -20.05 -4.20 -6.10
N ALA A 148 -20.43 -2.94 -5.89
CA ALA A 148 -19.93 -1.83 -6.71
C ALA A 148 -18.41 -1.65 -6.53
N LEU A 149 -17.91 -1.73 -5.31
CA LEU A 149 -16.48 -1.68 -5.01
C LEU A 149 -15.72 -2.82 -5.71
N LEU A 150 -16.21 -4.04 -5.60
CA LEU A 150 -15.57 -5.20 -6.22
C LEU A 150 -15.56 -5.13 -7.75
N ARG A 151 -16.63 -4.60 -8.39
CA ARG A 151 -16.61 -4.33 -9.85
C ARG A 151 -15.53 -3.31 -10.24
N LYS A 152 -15.34 -2.28 -9.43
CA LYS A 152 -14.25 -1.31 -9.62
C LYS A 152 -12.88 -1.98 -9.50
N PHE A 153 -12.71 -2.83 -8.50
CA PHE A 153 -11.49 -3.60 -8.30
C PHE A 153 -11.23 -4.56 -9.46
N ASP A 154 -12.27 -5.20 -10.02
CA ASP A 154 -12.15 -6.04 -11.22
C ASP A 154 -11.59 -5.25 -12.41
N GLN A 155 -12.15 -4.07 -12.71
CA GLN A 155 -11.64 -3.22 -13.79
C GLN A 155 -10.16 -2.85 -13.59
N LEU A 156 -9.79 -2.48 -12.37
CA LEU A 156 -8.43 -2.10 -12.06
C LEU A 156 -7.46 -3.30 -12.03
N TYR A 157 -7.94 -4.45 -11.60
CA TYR A 157 -7.20 -5.71 -11.69
C TYR A 157 -6.90 -6.07 -13.16
N ASP A 158 -7.88 -5.92 -14.05
CA ASP A 158 -7.70 -6.12 -15.49
C ASP A 158 -6.77 -5.07 -16.11
N ALA A 159 -6.67 -3.89 -15.52
CA ALA A 159 -5.68 -2.86 -15.85
C ALA A 159 -4.28 -3.15 -15.31
N GLY A 160 -4.10 -4.21 -14.51
CA GLY A 160 -2.82 -4.65 -13.98
C GLY A 160 -2.54 -4.27 -12.53
N VAL A 161 -3.45 -3.59 -11.83
CA VAL A 161 -3.33 -3.33 -10.38
C VAL A 161 -3.33 -4.67 -9.63
N ARG A 162 -2.42 -4.82 -8.66
CA ARG A 162 -2.28 -6.06 -7.85
C ARG A 162 -2.30 -5.81 -6.34
N GLN A 163 -2.50 -4.57 -5.93
CA GLN A 163 -2.72 -4.24 -4.53
C GLN A 163 -3.78 -3.15 -4.40
N PHE A 164 -4.66 -3.31 -3.42
CA PHE A 164 -5.85 -2.48 -3.24
C PHE A 164 -5.98 -2.00 -1.81
N GLY A 165 -6.80 -0.96 -1.61
CA GLY A 165 -7.10 -0.48 -0.28
C GLY A 165 -8.49 0.13 -0.16
N VAL A 166 -8.97 0.20 1.07
CA VAL A 166 -10.20 0.90 1.45
C VAL A 166 -9.86 1.88 2.56
N LEU A 167 -10.26 3.12 2.39
CA LEU A 167 -10.03 4.18 3.36
C LEU A 167 -11.33 4.57 4.06
N GLY A 168 -11.22 4.82 5.35
CA GLY A 168 -12.30 5.27 6.22
C GLY A 168 -11.85 6.37 7.17
N ASP A 169 -10.71 7.01 6.88
CA ASP A 169 -10.23 8.18 7.60
C ASP A 169 -11.10 9.42 7.33
N ASP A 170 -10.98 10.44 8.18
CA ASP A 170 -11.69 11.71 8.08
C ASP A 170 -13.23 11.61 8.05
N VAL A 171 -13.79 10.54 8.62
CA VAL A 171 -15.22 10.38 8.87
C VAL A 171 -15.47 10.22 10.36
N GLY A 172 -16.68 10.58 10.84
CA GLY A 172 -16.99 10.60 12.27
C GLY A 172 -16.92 9.22 12.93
N SER A 173 -17.52 8.21 12.31
CA SER A 173 -17.46 6.81 12.74
C SER A 173 -17.81 5.88 11.59
N LEU A 174 -17.31 4.66 11.66
CA LEU A 174 -17.60 3.62 10.69
C LEU A 174 -18.54 2.56 11.29
N PRO A 175 -19.47 2.03 10.48
CA PRO A 175 -20.30 0.91 10.90
C PRO A 175 -19.46 -0.38 10.90
N ARG A 176 -18.85 -0.73 12.03
CA ARG A 176 -17.82 -1.77 12.17
C ARG A 176 -18.19 -3.11 11.56
N THR A 177 -19.40 -3.59 11.78
CA THR A 177 -19.88 -4.86 11.19
C THR A 177 -19.93 -4.80 9.66
N ILE A 178 -20.32 -3.66 9.08
CA ILE A 178 -20.34 -3.46 7.62
C ILE A 178 -18.90 -3.42 7.09
N VAL A 179 -18.00 -2.72 7.78
CA VAL A 179 -16.58 -2.66 7.40
C VAL A 179 -15.96 -4.04 7.44
N ILE A 180 -16.18 -4.82 8.50
CA ILE A 180 -15.67 -6.20 8.62
C ILE A 180 -16.22 -7.06 7.47
N ASN A 181 -17.51 -7.01 7.17
CA ASN A 181 -18.09 -7.72 6.04
C ASN A 181 -17.47 -7.28 4.70
N MET A 182 -17.32 -5.97 4.48
CA MET A 182 -16.69 -5.43 3.28
C MET A 182 -15.26 -5.96 3.10
N MET A 183 -14.43 -5.86 4.13
CA MET A 183 -13.04 -6.31 4.06
C MET A 183 -12.93 -7.83 3.93
N THR A 184 -13.84 -8.60 4.52
CA THR A 184 -13.96 -10.04 4.29
C THR A 184 -14.25 -10.34 2.83
N LYS A 185 -15.20 -9.63 2.21
CA LYS A 185 -15.52 -9.81 0.78
C LYS A 185 -14.37 -9.40 -0.14
N VAL A 186 -13.63 -8.37 0.23
CA VAL A 186 -12.41 -7.96 -0.49
C VAL A 186 -11.34 -9.05 -0.40
N SER A 187 -11.11 -9.61 0.77
CA SER A 187 -10.17 -10.73 0.97
C SER A 187 -10.58 -11.97 0.16
N GLU A 188 -11.86 -12.36 0.22
CA GLU A 188 -12.39 -13.47 -0.59
C GLU A 188 -12.17 -13.24 -2.10
N TRP A 189 -12.42 -12.01 -2.58
CA TRP A 189 -12.16 -11.61 -3.95
C TRP A 189 -10.67 -11.69 -4.30
N ALA A 190 -9.79 -11.14 -3.46
CA ALA A 190 -8.34 -11.18 -3.65
C ALA A 190 -7.80 -12.61 -3.72
N LYS A 191 -8.22 -13.48 -2.81
CA LYS A 191 -7.87 -14.92 -2.80
C LYS A 191 -8.33 -15.64 -4.05
N LYS A 192 -9.52 -15.29 -4.58
CA LYS A 192 -10.03 -15.87 -5.83
C LYS A 192 -9.19 -15.45 -7.05
N LYS A 193 -8.63 -14.23 -7.05
CA LYS A 193 -7.71 -13.76 -8.09
C LYS A 193 -6.35 -14.47 -8.02
N GLY A 194 -5.85 -14.74 -6.83
CA GLY A 194 -4.67 -15.57 -6.58
C GLY A 194 -3.32 -14.85 -6.64
N ASP A 195 -3.26 -13.64 -7.21
CA ASP A 195 -2.05 -12.83 -7.35
C ASP A 195 -2.21 -11.38 -6.84
N VAL A 196 -3.20 -11.15 -5.99
CA VAL A 196 -3.40 -9.88 -5.29
C VAL A 196 -2.63 -9.89 -3.98
N TYR A 197 -1.87 -8.82 -3.72
CA TYR A 197 -1.16 -8.63 -2.46
C TYR A 197 -2.09 -8.23 -1.32
N ASP A 198 -1.59 -8.28 -0.08
CA ASP A 198 -2.33 -7.87 1.10
C ASP A 198 -3.02 -6.52 0.90
N THR A 199 -4.30 -6.47 1.22
CA THR A 199 -5.13 -5.27 1.11
C THR A 199 -4.88 -4.35 2.29
N VAL A 200 -4.85 -3.04 2.05
CA VAL A 200 -4.67 -2.05 3.10
C VAL A 200 -6.01 -1.42 3.50
N PHE A 201 -6.19 -1.16 4.78
CA PHE A 201 -7.36 -0.49 5.32
C PHE A 201 -6.94 0.65 6.25
N CYS A 202 -7.56 1.83 6.09
CA CYS A 202 -7.39 2.93 7.01
C CYS A 202 -8.68 3.11 7.84
N PRO A 203 -8.66 2.90 9.16
CA PRO A 203 -9.82 3.14 10.02
C PRO A 203 -10.06 4.63 10.27
N ALA A 204 -11.21 4.98 10.84
CA ALA A 204 -11.47 6.35 11.28
C ALA A 204 -10.53 6.76 12.41
N GLY A 205 -10.24 5.85 13.33
CA GLY A 205 -9.32 6.05 14.44
C GLY A 205 -7.92 5.49 14.17
N TYR A 206 -7.21 6.01 13.18
CA TYR A 206 -5.89 5.50 12.76
C TYR A 206 -4.70 6.01 13.59
N ASN A 207 -4.94 6.63 14.74
CA ASN A 207 -3.90 7.02 15.69
C ASN A 207 -4.42 6.93 17.13
N HIS A 208 -3.48 6.90 18.10
CA HIS A 208 -3.81 6.77 19.52
C HIS A 208 -4.74 7.88 20.02
N SER A 209 -4.47 9.13 19.67
CA SER A 209 -5.24 10.28 20.18
C SER A 209 -6.71 10.28 19.75
N TRP A 210 -7.05 9.56 18.68
CA TRP A 210 -8.42 9.46 18.15
C TRP A 210 -9.16 8.21 18.61
N GLN A 211 -8.46 7.29 19.24
CA GLN A 211 -9.13 6.17 19.88
C GLN A 211 -9.91 6.65 21.12
N SER A 212 -11.12 6.18 21.31
CA SER A 212 -11.95 6.52 22.47
C SER A 212 -12.22 8.01 22.67
N GLY A 213 -12.49 8.76 21.59
CA GLY A 213 -12.88 10.16 21.70
C GLY A 213 -11.76 11.10 22.14
N GLY A 214 -10.51 10.76 21.83
CA GLY A 214 -9.33 11.58 22.14
C GLY A 214 -8.70 11.32 23.50
N THR A 215 -9.20 10.36 24.25
CA THR A 215 -8.61 9.98 25.55
C THR A 215 -7.57 8.87 25.45
N GLY A 216 -7.31 8.37 24.25
CA GLY A 216 -6.27 7.38 23.99
C GLY A 216 -6.46 6.06 24.72
N GLY A 217 -7.66 5.57 24.86
CA GLY A 217 -7.87 4.65 25.97
C GLY A 217 -8.08 3.20 25.66
N ASN A 218 -8.89 2.81 24.72
CA ASN A 218 -9.33 1.41 24.70
C ASN A 218 -9.15 0.67 23.38
N TYR A 219 -8.70 1.33 22.32
CA TYR A 219 -8.52 0.72 20.99
C TYR A 219 -9.70 -0.15 20.52
N ALA A 220 -10.92 0.15 20.97
CA ALA A 220 -12.09 -0.69 20.71
C ALA A 220 -12.33 -0.92 19.22
N GLU A 221 -12.11 0.12 18.41
CA GLU A 221 -12.25 0.01 16.97
C GLU A 221 -11.19 -0.94 16.38
N LEU A 222 -9.92 -0.72 16.71
CA LEU A 222 -8.82 -1.56 16.19
C LEU A 222 -8.94 -3.00 16.69
N ASN A 223 -9.29 -3.19 17.97
CA ASN A 223 -9.49 -4.52 18.53
C ASN A 223 -10.65 -5.30 17.87
N GLU A 224 -11.70 -4.62 17.44
CA GLU A 224 -12.79 -5.27 16.69
C GLU A 224 -12.35 -5.62 15.26
N TYR A 225 -11.58 -4.77 14.61
CA TYR A 225 -11.02 -5.06 13.29
C TYR A 225 -9.99 -6.18 13.34
N ASP A 226 -9.09 -6.17 14.32
CA ASP A 226 -8.11 -7.25 14.54
C ASP A 226 -8.79 -8.62 14.65
N LYS A 227 -9.87 -8.71 15.42
CA LYS A 227 -10.64 -9.95 15.59
C LYS A 227 -11.49 -10.33 14.37
N GLY A 228 -11.91 -9.35 13.59
CA GLY A 228 -12.89 -9.55 12.52
C GLY A 228 -12.29 -9.60 11.12
N PHE A 229 -11.09 -9.08 10.91
CA PHE A 229 -10.46 -9.04 9.59
C PHE A 229 -9.72 -10.35 9.28
N PRO A 230 -9.76 -10.79 8.01
CA PRO A 230 -8.79 -11.77 7.51
C PRO A 230 -7.35 -11.29 7.63
N GLU A 231 -6.40 -12.22 7.77
CA GLU A 231 -4.97 -11.95 7.98
C GLU A 231 -4.31 -11.15 6.83
N ASP A 232 -4.85 -11.20 5.62
CA ASP A 232 -4.40 -10.47 4.43
C ASP A 232 -4.90 -9.01 4.40
N ILE A 233 -5.57 -8.53 5.44
CA ILE A 233 -5.94 -7.13 5.60
C ILE A 233 -4.96 -6.44 6.57
N LYS A 234 -4.27 -5.41 6.08
CA LYS A 234 -3.31 -4.64 6.87
C LYS A 234 -3.89 -3.28 7.24
N ILE A 235 -3.83 -2.93 8.51
CA ILE A 235 -4.44 -1.72 9.06
C ILE A 235 -3.38 -0.62 9.15
N PHE A 236 -3.72 0.59 8.66
CA PHE A 236 -2.89 1.79 8.85
C PHE A 236 -2.97 2.30 10.29
N TRP A 237 -1.82 2.67 10.82
CA TRP A 237 -1.70 3.34 12.10
C TRP A 237 -0.52 4.32 12.10
N THR A 238 -0.75 5.55 12.59
CA THR A 238 0.26 6.61 12.55
C THR A 238 0.92 6.90 13.90
N GLY A 239 0.70 6.05 14.89
CA GLY A 239 1.28 6.21 16.21
C GLY A 239 0.44 7.08 17.13
N GLU A 240 1.07 7.92 17.94
CA GLU A 240 0.43 8.74 18.97
C GLU A 240 -0.53 9.79 18.40
N ALA A 241 -0.22 10.33 17.24
CA ALA A 241 -1.03 11.32 16.53
C ALA A 241 -0.83 11.20 15.03
N VAL A 242 -1.54 12.03 14.23
CA VAL A 242 -1.46 12.04 12.76
C VAL A 242 -0.02 12.17 12.25
N CYS A 243 0.76 13.02 12.90
CA CYS A 243 2.15 13.33 12.55
C CYS A 243 3.02 13.37 13.80
N LYS A 244 3.54 12.22 14.21
CA LYS A 244 4.53 12.11 15.29
C LYS A 244 5.55 11.00 14.98
N PRO A 245 6.75 11.06 15.54
CA PRO A 245 7.68 9.93 15.51
C PRO A 245 7.05 8.68 16.13
N ILE A 246 7.38 7.53 15.60
CA ILE A 246 7.07 6.24 16.23
C ILE A 246 8.15 5.97 17.26
N GLU A 247 7.77 5.96 18.52
CA GLU A 247 8.65 5.74 19.68
C GLU A 247 8.27 4.42 20.37
N GLN A 248 9.10 3.96 21.29
CA GLN A 248 8.82 2.71 22.02
C GLN A 248 7.46 2.79 22.75
N VAL A 249 7.16 3.90 23.40
CA VAL A 249 5.87 4.11 24.07
C VAL A 249 4.68 3.93 23.11
N THR A 250 4.85 4.30 21.85
CA THR A 250 3.85 4.10 20.80
C THR A 250 3.59 2.61 20.54
N LEU A 251 4.66 1.81 20.52
CA LEU A 251 4.58 0.37 20.27
C LEU A 251 4.05 -0.38 21.51
N ASP A 252 4.28 0.12 22.70
CA ASP A 252 3.83 -0.49 23.95
C ASP A 252 2.31 -0.40 24.16
N HIS A 253 1.58 0.30 23.25
CA HIS A 253 0.10 0.35 23.23
C HIS A 253 -0.55 -0.87 22.55
N PHE A 254 0.24 -1.74 21.92
CA PHE A 254 -0.22 -2.97 21.24
C PHE A 254 0.33 -4.26 21.92
#